data_0fd6d51c7c8864c0c370e2ef236c0e8d
#
_entry.id   0fd6d51c7c8864c0c370e2ef236c0e8d
#
_cell.length_a   1.000
_cell.length_b   1.000
_cell.length_c   1.000
_cell.angle_alpha   90.00
_cell.angle_beta   90.00
_cell.angle_gamma   90.00
#
_symmetry.space_group_name_H-M   'P 1'
#
loop_
_entity.id
_entity.type
_entity.pdbx_description
1 polymer ?
#
loop_
_entity_poly.entity_id
_entity_poly.type
_entity_poly.pdbx_seq_one_letter_code
_entity_poly.pdbx_strand_id
1 'polypeptide(L)'
;VPPERTGPALSSDIEARQLSPEIRRELTTLDRNTADFVARHLVAAGEVLDDDPEAALEHARAAKERSGRIAAVREAVGIAAYRCGDWAQALAELRAARRLGSKSPLLPLIGDCERGLGRPERAIELARGPEAAQLTGDDADELRIVVAGARSDLGQLDQALAILSTPQLDPTRTGQTAARLFYAYAEALLALERSDEALQWFINAAAADDEGVTDAEERITELS
;
A
#
# COMPACT_ATOMS: atom_id res chain seq x y z
N VAL A 1 13.26 -14.74 36.12
CA VAL A 1 13.76 -14.99 34.77
C VAL A 1 13.29 -13.81 33.95
N PRO A 2 14.17 -13.00 33.31
CA PRO A 2 13.71 -11.97 32.38
C PRO A 2 12.93 -12.66 31.25
N PRO A 3 11.81 -12.08 30.79
CA PRO A 3 11.09 -12.65 29.66
C PRO A 3 12.04 -12.68 28.46
N GLU A 4 12.13 -13.83 27.82
CA GLU A 4 12.87 -13.99 26.57
C GLU A 4 12.46 -12.86 25.60
N ARG A 5 13.43 -12.21 25.01
CA ARG A 5 13.22 -11.22 23.95
C ARG A 5 12.64 -11.98 22.74
N THR A 6 11.33 -12.04 22.66
CA THR A 6 10.64 -12.59 21.50
C THR A 6 10.67 -11.54 20.41
N GLY A 7 11.47 -11.77 19.36
CA GLY A 7 11.54 -10.91 18.19
C GLY A 7 12.97 -10.82 17.63
N PRO A 8 13.12 -10.35 16.38
CA PRO A 8 14.41 -10.15 15.76
C PRO A 8 15.27 -9.11 16.50
N ALA A 9 16.59 -9.19 16.33
CA ALA A 9 17.51 -8.26 16.97
C ALA A 9 17.29 -6.84 16.46
N LEU A 10 17.30 -5.86 17.37
CA LEU A 10 17.22 -4.44 17.03
C LEU A 10 18.64 -3.85 16.98
N SER A 11 18.92 -3.08 15.94
CA SER A 11 20.14 -2.27 15.88
C SER A 11 20.17 -1.23 17.02
N SER A 12 21.36 -0.83 17.43
CA SER A 12 21.54 0.11 18.55
C SER A 12 21.09 1.54 18.26
N ASP A 13 20.96 1.88 17.00
CA ASP A 13 20.53 3.19 16.48
C ASP A 13 19.01 3.30 16.36
N ILE A 14 18.27 2.19 16.49
CA ILE A 14 16.80 2.18 16.52
C ILE A 14 16.28 2.72 17.85
N GLU A 15 15.61 3.86 17.80
CA GLU A 15 15.05 4.53 18.97
C GLU A 15 13.55 4.78 18.81
N ALA A 16 12.79 4.64 19.92
CA ALA A 16 11.34 4.90 19.95
C ALA A 16 10.95 6.32 19.51
N ARG A 17 11.85 7.29 19.68
CA ARG A 17 11.61 8.71 19.29
C ARG A 17 11.55 8.93 17.77
N GLN A 18 12.07 8.00 16.97
CA GLN A 18 12.01 8.05 15.50
C GLN A 18 10.60 7.77 14.98
N LEU A 19 9.76 7.14 15.80
CA LEU A 19 8.35 6.89 15.45
C LEU A 19 7.56 8.22 15.45
N SER A 20 6.60 8.35 14.54
CA SER A 20 5.78 9.56 14.42
C SER A 20 5.03 9.88 15.72
N PRO A 21 4.78 11.17 16.02
CA PRO A 21 4.04 11.56 17.22
C PRO A 21 2.65 10.95 17.33
N GLU A 22 1.98 10.76 16.18
CA GLU A 22 0.64 10.18 16.10
C GLU A 22 0.65 8.74 16.61
N ILE A 23 1.56 7.92 16.07
CA ILE A 23 1.70 6.51 16.48
C ILE A 23 2.16 6.41 17.93
N ARG A 24 3.09 7.27 18.37
CA ARG A 24 3.52 7.30 19.78
C ARG A 24 2.37 7.57 20.74
N ARG A 25 1.39 8.39 20.35
CA ARG A 25 0.18 8.63 21.16
C ARG A 25 -0.66 7.37 21.33
N GLU A 26 -0.79 6.53 20.30
CA GLU A 26 -1.50 5.24 20.44
C GLU A 26 -0.81 4.33 21.46
N LEU A 27 0.52 4.39 21.59
CA LEU A 27 1.30 3.58 22.52
C LEU A 27 1.22 4.05 23.97
N THR A 28 0.68 5.23 24.27
CA THR A 28 0.58 5.77 25.64
C THR A 28 -0.32 4.94 26.56
N THR A 29 -1.15 4.06 26.01
CA THR A 29 -1.99 3.12 26.77
C THR A 29 -1.22 1.92 27.31
N LEU A 30 0.01 1.72 26.88
CA LEU A 30 0.90 0.63 27.27
C LEU A 30 1.82 1.06 28.42
N ASP A 31 2.31 0.09 29.20
CA ASP A 31 3.40 0.38 30.12
C ASP A 31 4.66 0.80 29.35
N ARG A 32 5.55 1.53 30.06
CA ARG A 32 6.74 2.15 29.43
C ARG A 32 7.63 1.17 28.68
N ASN A 33 7.87 -0.02 29.26
CA ASN A 33 8.78 -1.00 28.65
C ASN A 33 8.17 -1.63 27.41
N THR A 34 6.89 -1.96 27.47
CA THR A 34 6.13 -2.47 26.32
C THR A 34 6.00 -1.42 25.23
N ALA A 35 5.72 -0.16 25.58
CA ALA A 35 5.65 0.94 24.61
C ALA A 35 6.98 1.14 23.89
N ASP A 36 8.11 1.14 24.62
CA ASP A 36 9.45 1.27 24.03
C ASP A 36 9.78 0.10 23.09
N PHE A 37 9.53 -1.12 23.53
CA PHE A 37 9.72 -2.33 22.72
C PHE A 37 8.91 -2.26 21.41
N VAL A 38 7.61 -1.97 21.50
CA VAL A 38 6.71 -1.87 20.35
C VAL A 38 7.16 -0.77 19.41
N ALA A 39 7.47 0.42 19.95
CA ALA A 39 7.90 1.56 19.14
C ALA A 39 9.17 1.24 18.34
N ARG A 40 10.18 0.66 18.98
CA ARG A 40 11.45 0.31 18.31
C ARG A 40 11.25 -0.75 17.22
N HIS A 41 10.41 -1.74 17.44
CA HIS A 41 10.10 -2.72 16.41
C HIS A 41 9.28 -2.13 15.26
N LEU A 42 8.41 -1.15 15.50
CA LEU A 42 7.71 -0.43 14.43
C LEU A 42 8.67 0.45 13.61
N VAL A 43 9.63 1.10 14.27
CA VAL A 43 10.69 1.86 13.55
C VAL A 43 11.51 0.92 12.68
N ALA A 44 12.03 -0.18 13.25
CA ALA A 44 12.81 -1.16 12.50
C ALA A 44 12.03 -1.75 11.30
N ALA A 45 10.74 -2.05 11.49
CA ALA A 45 9.89 -2.53 10.41
C ALA A 45 9.79 -1.50 9.27
N GLY A 46 9.62 -0.21 9.62
CA GLY A 46 9.54 0.86 8.63
C GLY A 46 10.84 1.07 7.86
N GLU A 47 12.00 0.99 8.54
CA GLU A 47 13.31 1.21 7.91
C GLU A 47 13.68 0.13 6.88
N VAL A 48 13.29 -1.11 7.10
CA VAL A 48 13.64 -2.22 6.20
C VAL A 48 12.54 -2.62 5.24
N LEU A 49 11.37 -1.95 5.28
CA LEU A 49 10.18 -2.37 4.53
C LEU A 49 10.39 -2.49 3.02
N ASP A 50 11.15 -1.57 2.45
CA ASP A 50 11.37 -1.53 1.01
C ASP A 50 12.49 -2.48 0.55
N ASP A 51 13.50 -2.68 1.39
CA ASP A 51 14.66 -3.51 1.07
C ASP A 51 14.48 -4.99 1.47
N ASP A 52 13.83 -5.24 2.61
CA ASP A 52 13.60 -6.59 3.16
C ASP A 52 12.22 -6.68 3.83
N PRO A 53 11.15 -6.88 3.04
CA PRO A 53 9.79 -6.98 3.55
C PRO A 53 9.58 -8.13 4.56
N GLU A 54 10.30 -9.24 4.41
CA GLU A 54 10.23 -10.35 5.35
C GLU A 54 10.76 -9.95 6.73
N ALA A 55 11.91 -9.28 6.80
CA ALA A 55 12.44 -8.76 8.06
C ALA A 55 11.48 -7.70 8.66
N ALA A 56 10.91 -6.84 7.83
CA ALA A 56 9.89 -5.89 8.28
C ALA A 56 8.68 -6.60 8.91
N LEU A 57 8.21 -7.69 8.30
CA LEU A 57 7.10 -8.47 8.79
C LEU A 57 7.43 -9.14 10.14
N GLU A 58 8.66 -9.65 10.32
CA GLU A 58 9.12 -10.22 11.58
C GLU A 58 9.11 -9.17 12.71
N HIS A 59 9.64 -7.96 12.44
CA HIS A 59 9.61 -6.87 13.40
C HIS A 59 8.17 -6.43 13.74
N ALA A 60 7.31 -6.29 12.75
CA ALA A 60 5.91 -5.93 12.96
C ALA A 60 5.15 -7.01 13.77
N ARG A 61 5.41 -8.30 13.51
CA ARG A 61 4.85 -9.41 14.29
C ARG A 61 5.32 -9.39 15.74
N ALA A 62 6.60 -9.09 16.00
CA ALA A 62 7.11 -8.96 17.36
C ALA A 62 6.40 -7.83 18.13
N ALA A 63 6.17 -6.69 17.49
CA ALA A 63 5.36 -5.61 18.05
C ALA A 63 3.93 -6.08 18.36
N LYS A 64 3.31 -6.83 17.45
CA LYS A 64 1.93 -7.33 17.59
C LYS A 64 1.78 -8.34 18.74
N GLU A 65 2.76 -9.20 18.99
CA GLU A 65 2.75 -10.15 20.12
C GLU A 65 2.60 -9.43 21.45
N ARG A 66 3.21 -8.24 21.59
CA ARG A 66 3.13 -7.42 22.80
C ARG A 66 1.92 -6.49 22.83
N SER A 67 1.39 -6.10 21.67
CA SER A 67 0.35 -5.06 21.61
C SER A 67 -0.57 -5.16 20.37
N GLY A 68 -1.21 -6.28 20.21
CA GLY A 68 -2.09 -6.53 19.08
C GLY A 68 -3.43 -5.76 19.08
N ARG A 69 -3.65 -4.83 20.01
CA ARG A 69 -4.86 -3.98 20.09
C ARG A 69 -4.61 -2.53 19.67
N ILE A 70 -3.41 -2.22 19.21
CA ILE A 70 -3.03 -0.92 18.67
C ILE A 70 -3.24 -0.91 17.16
N ALA A 71 -3.93 0.12 16.64
CA ALA A 71 -4.23 0.21 15.20
C ALA A 71 -2.96 0.28 14.35
N ALA A 72 -2.00 1.13 14.72
CA ALA A 72 -0.72 1.26 14.02
C ALA A 72 0.09 -0.04 13.98
N VAL A 73 0.02 -0.87 15.03
CA VAL A 73 0.70 -2.18 15.04
C VAL A 73 0.06 -3.14 14.04
N ARG A 74 -1.27 -3.19 13.98
CA ARG A 74 -1.98 -4.01 12.99
C ARG A 74 -1.72 -3.55 11.57
N GLU A 75 -1.67 -2.24 11.38
CA GLU A 75 -1.35 -1.61 10.10
C GLU A 75 0.05 -1.99 9.63
N ALA A 76 1.06 -1.89 10.50
CA ALA A 76 2.43 -2.27 10.18
C ALA A 76 2.54 -3.74 9.75
N VAL A 77 1.88 -4.68 10.46
CA VAL A 77 1.83 -6.10 10.05
C VAL A 77 1.14 -6.25 8.71
N GLY A 78 0.02 -5.53 8.50
CA GLY A 78 -0.74 -5.60 7.26
C GLY A 78 0.05 -5.11 6.04
N ILE A 79 0.76 -3.99 6.19
CA ILE A 79 1.59 -3.41 5.11
C ILE A 79 2.78 -4.32 4.81
N ALA A 80 3.49 -4.80 5.83
CA ALA A 80 4.62 -5.70 5.63
C ALA A 80 4.19 -7.04 5.00
N ALA A 81 3.07 -7.62 5.44
CA ALA A 81 2.50 -8.82 4.82
C ALA A 81 2.09 -8.59 3.35
N TYR A 82 1.54 -7.40 3.04
CA TYR A 82 1.22 -6.99 1.67
C TYR A 82 2.47 -6.96 0.79
N ARG A 83 3.57 -6.38 1.28
CA ARG A 83 4.85 -6.33 0.57
C ARG A 83 5.48 -7.72 0.36
N CYS A 84 5.19 -8.67 1.25
CA CYS A 84 5.58 -10.08 1.10
C CYS A 84 4.65 -10.89 0.17
N GLY A 85 3.56 -10.31 -0.33
CA GLY A 85 2.54 -11.03 -1.10
C GLY A 85 1.65 -11.97 -0.27
N ASP A 86 1.71 -11.90 1.06
CA ASP A 86 0.80 -12.62 1.95
C ASP A 86 -0.54 -11.86 2.05
N TRP A 87 -1.30 -11.93 0.95
CA TRP A 87 -2.57 -11.21 0.80
C TRP A 87 -3.58 -11.57 1.89
N ALA A 88 -3.58 -12.81 2.36
CA ALA A 88 -4.51 -13.27 3.39
C ALA A 88 -4.21 -12.63 4.76
N GLN A 89 -2.94 -12.62 5.18
CA GLN A 89 -2.52 -11.96 6.41
C GLN A 89 -2.68 -10.45 6.29
N ALA A 90 -2.26 -9.85 5.18
CA ALA A 90 -2.41 -8.42 4.92
C ALA A 90 -3.85 -7.98 5.08
N LEU A 91 -4.78 -8.64 4.39
CA LEU A 91 -6.21 -8.33 4.45
C LEU A 91 -6.78 -8.42 5.87
N ALA A 92 -6.42 -9.48 6.61
CA ALA A 92 -6.89 -9.67 7.98
C ALA A 92 -6.41 -8.55 8.91
N GLU A 93 -5.15 -8.17 8.81
CA GLU A 93 -4.53 -7.16 9.67
C GLU A 93 -4.96 -5.73 9.32
N LEU A 94 -5.05 -5.38 8.03
CA LEU A 94 -5.54 -4.08 7.57
C LEU A 94 -7.01 -3.86 7.98
N ARG A 95 -7.84 -4.88 7.87
CA ARG A 95 -9.22 -4.83 8.37
C ARG A 95 -9.29 -4.70 9.89
N ALA A 96 -8.37 -5.34 10.62
CA ALA A 96 -8.27 -5.17 12.06
C ALA A 96 -7.85 -3.75 12.44
N ALA A 97 -6.85 -3.17 11.75
CA ALA A 97 -6.43 -1.78 11.93
C ALA A 97 -7.60 -0.80 11.76
N ARG A 98 -8.40 -0.97 10.70
CA ARG A 98 -9.62 -0.16 10.48
C ARG A 98 -10.61 -0.27 11.64
N ARG A 99 -10.91 -1.50 12.09
CA ARG A 99 -11.83 -1.68 13.23
C ARG A 99 -11.31 -1.06 14.52
N LEU A 100 -10.00 -0.95 14.67
CA LEU A 100 -9.34 -0.31 15.82
C LEU A 100 -9.25 1.22 15.66
N GLY A 101 -9.74 1.78 14.55
CA GLY A 101 -9.81 3.22 14.34
C GLY A 101 -8.59 3.83 13.66
N SER A 102 -7.82 3.04 12.88
CA SER A 102 -6.80 3.61 11.99
C SER A 102 -7.41 4.72 11.14
N LYS A 103 -6.67 5.82 11.00
CA LYS A 103 -7.03 6.96 10.16
C LYS A 103 -6.35 6.93 8.79
N SER A 104 -5.47 5.96 8.58
CA SER A 104 -4.79 5.77 7.30
C SER A 104 -5.77 5.35 6.20
N PRO A 105 -5.55 5.77 4.95
CA PRO A 105 -6.40 5.41 3.82
C PRO A 105 -6.13 3.97 3.34
N LEU A 106 -6.51 2.98 4.16
CA LEU A 106 -6.21 1.57 3.94
C LEU A 106 -7.06 0.90 2.85
N LEU A 107 -8.08 1.59 2.35
CA LEU A 107 -9.05 0.99 1.42
C LEU A 107 -8.41 0.50 0.09
N PRO A 108 -7.48 1.24 -0.54
CA PRO A 108 -6.77 0.75 -1.73
C PRO A 108 -6.00 -0.55 -1.46
N LEU A 109 -5.24 -0.63 -0.37
CA LEU A 109 -4.49 -1.84 0.00
C LEU A 109 -5.41 -3.03 0.27
N ILE A 110 -6.54 -2.80 0.97
CA ILE A 110 -7.55 -3.84 1.23
C ILE A 110 -8.14 -4.34 -0.09
N GLY A 111 -8.47 -3.43 -1.01
CA GLY A 111 -8.97 -3.78 -2.33
C GLY A 111 -7.96 -4.60 -3.15
N ASP A 112 -6.70 -4.22 -3.09
CA ASP A 112 -5.65 -4.93 -3.81
C ASP A 112 -5.36 -6.32 -3.21
N CYS A 113 -5.44 -6.46 -1.88
CA CYS A 113 -5.41 -7.78 -1.24
C CYS A 113 -6.56 -8.70 -1.71
N GLU A 114 -7.77 -8.17 -1.89
CA GLU A 114 -8.89 -8.95 -2.43
C GLU A 114 -8.61 -9.41 -3.87
N ARG A 115 -7.98 -8.57 -4.70
CA ARG A 115 -7.52 -8.95 -6.05
C ARG A 115 -6.48 -10.07 -5.97
N GLY A 116 -5.45 -9.90 -5.13
CA GLY A 116 -4.40 -10.91 -4.92
C GLY A 116 -4.93 -12.26 -4.44
N LEU A 117 -6.09 -12.28 -3.77
CA LEU A 117 -6.81 -13.49 -3.36
C LEU A 117 -7.76 -14.04 -4.44
N GLY A 118 -7.75 -13.49 -5.66
CA GLY A 118 -8.62 -13.89 -6.75
C GLY A 118 -10.09 -13.47 -6.56
N ARG A 119 -10.32 -12.34 -5.90
CA ARG A 119 -11.66 -11.81 -5.59
C ARG A 119 -11.84 -10.37 -6.09
N PRO A 120 -11.62 -10.10 -7.39
CA PRO A 120 -11.67 -8.75 -7.95
C PRO A 120 -13.03 -8.07 -7.76
N GLU A 121 -14.13 -8.83 -7.72
CA GLU A 121 -15.46 -8.27 -7.47
C GLU A 121 -15.56 -7.62 -6.10
N ARG A 122 -14.83 -8.14 -5.09
CA ARG A 122 -14.79 -7.56 -3.75
C ARG A 122 -14.07 -6.20 -3.72
N ALA A 123 -13.01 -6.05 -4.51
CA ALA A 123 -12.33 -4.77 -4.66
C ALA A 123 -13.28 -3.73 -5.29
N ILE A 124 -14.05 -4.12 -6.30
CA ILE A 124 -15.05 -3.24 -6.94
C ILE A 124 -16.18 -2.86 -5.97
N GLU A 125 -16.65 -3.80 -5.15
CA GLU A 125 -17.66 -3.53 -4.11
C GLU A 125 -17.17 -2.51 -3.07
N LEU A 126 -15.92 -2.64 -2.61
CA LEU A 126 -15.30 -1.70 -1.65
C LEU A 126 -15.31 -0.27 -2.17
N ALA A 127 -15.05 -0.06 -3.45
CA ALA A 127 -15.03 1.25 -4.08
C ALA A 127 -16.42 1.90 -4.21
N ARG A 128 -17.50 1.15 -4.02
CA ARG A 128 -18.88 1.67 -3.99
C ARG A 128 -19.35 2.04 -2.59
N GLY A 129 -18.55 1.73 -1.59
CA GLY A 129 -18.88 2.00 -0.19
C GLY A 129 -18.72 3.48 0.19
N PRO A 130 -19.31 3.90 1.34
CA PRO A 130 -19.26 5.28 1.77
C PRO A 130 -17.85 5.77 2.12
N GLU A 131 -16.95 4.89 2.51
CA GLU A 131 -15.54 5.25 2.77
C GLU A 131 -14.81 5.66 1.50
N ALA A 132 -15.04 4.96 0.38
CA ALA A 132 -14.45 5.31 -0.90
C ALA A 132 -14.84 6.72 -1.35
N ALA A 133 -16.08 7.12 -1.08
CA ALA A 133 -16.57 8.46 -1.39
C ALA A 133 -15.91 9.58 -0.57
N GLN A 134 -15.20 9.25 0.51
CA GLN A 134 -14.47 10.20 1.36
C GLN A 134 -13.01 10.36 0.94
N LEU A 135 -12.49 9.47 0.11
CA LEU A 135 -11.12 9.56 -0.38
C LEU A 135 -11.00 10.72 -1.39
N THR A 136 -9.90 11.45 -1.29
CA THR A 136 -9.60 12.58 -2.17
C THR A 136 -8.14 12.56 -2.59
N GLY A 137 -7.80 13.28 -3.66
CA GLY A 137 -6.42 13.39 -4.12
C GLY A 137 -5.80 12.03 -4.44
N ASP A 138 -4.58 11.82 -4.00
CA ASP A 138 -3.79 10.62 -4.28
C ASP A 138 -4.44 9.34 -3.73
N ASP A 139 -5.09 9.40 -2.55
CA ASP A 139 -5.78 8.24 -1.99
C ASP A 139 -6.96 7.76 -2.86
N ALA A 140 -7.68 8.70 -3.46
CA ALA A 140 -8.75 8.38 -4.41
C ALA A 140 -8.17 7.78 -5.71
N ASP A 141 -7.05 8.31 -6.18
CA ASP A 141 -6.37 7.81 -7.38
C ASP A 141 -5.80 6.40 -7.15
N GLU A 142 -5.22 6.12 -5.99
CA GLU A 142 -4.79 4.75 -5.62
C GLU A 142 -5.96 3.76 -5.66
N LEU A 143 -7.13 4.16 -5.15
CA LEU A 143 -8.31 3.29 -5.25
C LEU A 143 -8.78 3.11 -6.70
N ARG A 144 -8.68 4.15 -7.55
CA ARG A 144 -8.98 4.05 -8.98
C ARG A 144 -8.09 3.01 -9.67
N ILE A 145 -6.78 3.03 -9.38
CA ILE A 145 -5.82 2.07 -9.91
C ILE A 145 -6.24 0.64 -9.53
N VAL A 146 -6.55 0.42 -8.26
CA VAL A 146 -6.97 -0.90 -7.77
C VAL A 146 -8.26 -1.38 -8.43
N VAL A 147 -9.26 -0.50 -8.56
CA VAL A 147 -10.54 -0.85 -9.19
C VAL A 147 -10.38 -1.13 -10.68
N ALA A 148 -9.55 -0.35 -11.37
CA ALA A 148 -9.23 -0.60 -12.76
C ALA A 148 -8.53 -1.95 -12.95
N GLY A 149 -7.55 -2.26 -12.09
CA GLY A 149 -6.92 -3.58 -12.06
C GLY A 149 -7.92 -4.70 -11.83
N ALA A 150 -8.86 -4.53 -10.90
CA ALA A 150 -9.92 -5.51 -10.66
C ALA A 150 -10.85 -5.71 -11.89
N ARG A 151 -11.11 -4.63 -12.65
CA ARG A 151 -11.85 -4.73 -13.92
C ARG A 151 -11.05 -5.49 -14.99
N SER A 152 -9.76 -5.21 -15.07
CA SER A 152 -8.85 -5.94 -15.98
C SER A 152 -8.75 -7.43 -15.63
N ASP A 153 -8.67 -7.78 -14.35
CA ASP A 153 -8.69 -9.17 -13.87
C ASP A 153 -9.96 -9.93 -14.31
N LEU A 154 -11.07 -9.20 -14.50
CA LEU A 154 -12.34 -9.74 -15.02
C LEU A 154 -12.47 -9.66 -16.55
N GLY A 155 -11.44 -9.22 -17.27
CA GLY A 155 -11.49 -9.01 -18.72
C GLY A 155 -12.33 -7.81 -19.17
N GLN A 156 -12.69 -6.92 -18.26
CA GLN A 156 -13.54 -5.74 -18.52
C GLN A 156 -12.67 -4.52 -18.87
N LEU A 157 -11.88 -4.62 -19.93
CA LEU A 157 -10.82 -3.66 -20.28
C LEU A 157 -11.34 -2.26 -20.56
N ASP A 158 -12.47 -2.12 -21.28
CA ASP A 158 -13.07 -0.79 -21.53
C ASP A 158 -13.51 -0.10 -20.24
N GLN A 159 -14.02 -0.87 -19.27
CA GLN A 159 -14.41 -0.34 -17.96
C GLN A 159 -13.19 0.05 -17.13
N ALA A 160 -12.10 -0.71 -17.20
CA ALA A 160 -10.83 -0.37 -16.55
C ALA A 160 -10.31 0.97 -17.08
N LEU A 161 -10.26 1.14 -18.40
CA LEU A 161 -9.83 2.37 -19.05
C LEU A 161 -10.72 3.55 -18.66
N ALA A 162 -12.05 3.38 -18.67
CA ALA A 162 -13.00 4.43 -18.29
C ALA A 162 -12.80 4.91 -16.85
N ILE A 163 -12.53 3.99 -15.91
CA ILE A 163 -12.25 4.34 -14.50
C ILE A 163 -10.97 5.17 -14.39
N LEU A 164 -9.91 4.81 -15.09
CA LEU A 164 -8.64 5.53 -15.05
C LEU A 164 -8.70 6.89 -15.71
N SER A 165 -9.52 7.07 -16.74
CA SER A 165 -9.68 8.33 -17.47
C SER A 165 -10.70 9.30 -16.84
N THR A 166 -11.36 8.93 -15.75
CA THR A 166 -12.39 9.76 -15.11
C THR A 166 -12.07 9.98 -13.61
N PRO A 167 -11.76 11.20 -13.15
CA PRO A 167 -11.61 12.44 -13.92
C PRO A 167 -10.47 12.39 -14.93
N GLN A 168 -10.50 13.32 -15.90
CA GLN A 168 -9.48 13.40 -16.94
C GLN A 168 -8.07 13.51 -16.32
N LEU A 169 -7.12 12.76 -16.87
CA LEU A 169 -5.74 12.79 -16.44
C LEU A 169 -5.06 14.10 -16.82
N ASP A 170 -4.32 14.66 -15.89
CA ASP A 170 -3.44 15.80 -16.11
C ASP A 170 -1.99 15.31 -16.24
N PRO A 171 -1.41 15.31 -17.46
CA PRO A 171 -0.06 14.80 -17.69
C PRO A 171 1.04 15.66 -17.06
N THR A 172 0.71 16.81 -16.48
CA THR A 172 1.68 17.69 -15.81
C THR A 172 1.88 17.32 -14.33
N ARG A 173 1.05 16.42 -13.78
CA ARG A 173 1.22 15.91 -12.42
C ARG A 173 2.50 15.09 -12.30
N THR A 174 3.15 15.17 -11.14
CA THR A 174 4.36 14.42 -10.76
C THR A 174 4.16 13.68 -9.44
N GLY A 175 5.10 12.80 -9.11
CA GLY A 175 5.11 12.01 -7.89
C GLY A 175 4.57 10.59 -8.08
N GLN A 176 4.77 9.76 -7.06
CA GLN A 176 4.52 8.31 -7.10
C GLN A 176 3.11 7.93 -7.57
N THR A 177 2.07 8.57 -7.02
CA THR A 177 0.69 8.25 -7.40
C THR A 177 0.39 8.65 -8.84
N ALA A 178 0.89 9.80 -9.30
CA ALA A 178 0.73 10.22 -10.69
C ALA A 178 1.43 9.22 -11.64
N ALA A 179 2.66 8.83 -11.33
CA ALA A 179 3.41 7.84 -12.11
C ALA A 179 2.64 6.51 -12.22
N ARG A 180 2.17 5.97 -11.10
CA ARG A 180 1.37 4.72 -11.08
C ARG A 180 0.05 4.85 -11.82
N LEU A 181 -0.63 5.99 -11.70
CA LEU A 181 -1.91 6.23 -12.39
C LEU A 181 -1.70 6.27 -13.91
N PHE A 182 -0.68 7.00 -14.39
CA PHE A 182 -0.35 7.07 -15.82
C PHE A 182 0.11 5.71 -16.35
N TYR A 183 0.91 4.99 -15.57
CA TYR A 183 1.33 3.63 -15.88
C TYR A 183 0.12 2.68 -16.03
N ALA A 184 -0.78 2.67 -15.05
CA ALA A 184 -1.97 1.83 -15.09
C ALA A 184 -2.87 2.17 -16.29
N TYR A 185 -2.95 3.45 -16.65
CA TYR A 185 -3.70 3.88 -17.83
C TYR A 185 -3.03 3.42 -19.13
N ALA A 186 -1.69 3.50 -19.22
CA ALA A 186 -0.93 2.99 -20.35
C ALA A 186 -1.12 1.47 -20.51
N GLU A 187 -1.05 0.71 -19.43
CA GLU A 187 -1.31 -0.75 -19.45
C GLU A 187 -2.74 -1.08 -19.93
N ALA A 188 -3.75 -0.30 -19.49
CA ALA A 188 -5.12 -0.50 -19.95
C ALA A 188 -5.29 -0.20 -21.45
N LEU A 189 -4.59 0.82 -21.97
CA LEU A 189 -4.55 1.13 -23.40
C LEU A 189 -3.87 0.02 -24.20
N LEU A 190 -2.75 -0.48 -23.69
CA LEU A 190 -1.99 -1.57 -24.34
C LEU A 190 -2.81 -2.86 -24.40
N ALA A 191 -3.55 -3.18 -23.34
CA ALA A 191 -4.46 -4.32 -23.31
C ALA A 191 -5.61 -4.21 -24.33
N LEU A 192 -5.94 -2.99 -24.75
CA LEU A 192 -6.91 -2.68 -25.80
C LEU A 192 -6.25 -2.51 -27.20
N GLU A 193 -4.99 -2.93 -27.35
CA GLU A 193 -4.22 -2.84 -28.59
C GLU A 193 -4.00 -1.39 -29.11
N ARG A 194 -4.07 -0.39 -28.22
CA ARG A 194 -3.85 1.03 -28.49
C ARG A 194 -2.40 1.43 -28.19
N SER A 195 -1.44 0.80 -28.86
CA SER A 195 -0.01 0.85 -28.53
C SER A 195 0.59 2.25 -28.64
N ASP A 196 0.21 3.06 -29.62
CA ASP A 196 0.75 4.42 -29.80
C ASP A 196 0.34 5.33 -28.62
N GLU A 197 -0.92 5.21 -28.17
CA GLU A 197 -1.41 5.96 -27.02
C GLU A 197 -0.79 5.43 -25.71
N ALA A 198 -0.64 4.12 -25.57
CA ALA A 198 0.03 3.50 -24.44
C ALA A 198 1.47 4.01 -24.30
N LEU A 199 2.24 4.03 -25.39
CA LEU A 199 3.61 4.56 -25.41
C LEU A 199 3.66 6.00 -24.88
N GLN A 200 2.76 6.87 -25.33
CA GLN A 200 2.72 8.25 -24.85
C GLN A 200 2.46 8.33 -23.34
N TRP A 201 1.59 7.48 -22.80
CA TRP A 201 1.30 7.47 -21.37
C TRP A 201 2.39 6.80 -20.52
N PHE A 202 3.14 5.82 -21.06
CA PHE A 202 4.36 5.34 -20.40
C PHE A 202 5.43 6.44 -20.33
N ILE A 203 5.56 7.28 -21.37
CA ILE A 203 6.45 8.45 -21.33
C ILE A 203 6.01 9.43 -20.23
N ASN A 204 4.70 9.69 -20.10
CA ASN A 204 4.20 10.54 -19.03
C ASN A 204 4.42 9.91 -17.64
N ALA A 205 4.29 8.59 -17.52
CA ALA A 205 4.56 7.87 -16.28
C ALA A 205 6.02 7.99 -15.88
N ALA A 206 6.97 7.73 -16.81
CA ALA A 206 8.40 7.89 -16.56
C ALA A 206 8.77 9.33 -16.17
N ALA A 207 8.17 10.33 -16.84
CA ALA A 207 8.39 11.74 -16.52
C ALA A 207 7.85 12.15 -15.13
N ALA A 208 6.85 11.45 -14.60
CA ALA A 208 6.27 11.70 -13.29
C ALA A 208 6.98 10.92 -12.16
N ASP A 209 7.80 9.92 -12.50
CA ASP A 209 8.37 8.91 -11.59
C ASP A 209 9.75 9.32 -11.08
N ASP A 210 9.77 10.29 -10.16
CA ASP A 210 11.03 10.77 -9.56
C ASP A 210 11.70 9.72 -8.63
N GLU A 211 10.96 8.68 -8.20
CA GLU A 211 11.40 7.72 -7.20
C GLU A 211 11.59 6.29 -7.76
N GLY A 212 11.33 6.08 -9.05
CA GLY A 212 11.49 4.78 -9.69
C GLY A 212 10.51 3.71 -9.20
N VAL A 213 9.24 4.09 -9.00
CA VAL A 213 8.18 3.18 -8.51
C VAL A 213 7.54 2.35 -9.62
N THR A 214 7.86 2.66 -10.89
CA THR A 214 7.37 1.94 -12.08
C THR A 214 8.53 1.53 -12.98
N ASP A 215 8.31 0.55 -13.87
CA ASP A 215 9.21 0.15 -14.94
C ASP A 215 8.87 0.83 -16.29
N ALA A 216 8.29 2.04 -16.24
CA ALA A 216 7.82 2.74 -17.42
C ALA A 216 8.91 2.95 -18.49
N GLU A 217 10.17 3.18 -18.11
CA GLU A 217 11.29 3.32 -19.06
C GLU A 217 11.57 2.01 -19.83
N GLU A 218 11.45 0.86 -19.17
CA GLU A 218 11.57 -0.45 -19.80
C GLU A 218 10.43 -0.65 -20.80
N ARG A 219 9.20 -0.33 -20.42
CA ARG A 219 8.02 -0.42 -21.29
C ARG A 219 8.13 0.47 -22.53
N ILE A 220 8.67 1.69 -22.37
CA ILE A 220 8.95 2.58 -23.52
C ILE A 220 9.91 1.91 -24.50
N THR A 221 10.97 1.29 -23.97
CA THR A 221 11.98 0.60 -24.81
C THR A 221 11.38 -0.60 -25.56
N GLU A 222 10.47 -1.35 -24.93
CA GLU A 222 9.80 -2.50 -25.56
C GLU A 222 8.84 -2.10 -26.70
N LEU A 223 8.25 -0.90 -26.60
CA LEU A 223 7.23 -0.41 -27.55
C LEU A 223 7.79 0.49 -28.66
N SER A 224 9.08 0.87 -28.58
CA SER A 224 9.76 1.73 -29.56
C SER A 224 10.49 0.89 -30.61
#